data_638be2330b1e8571117eb3b775476920
#
_entry.id   638be2330b1e8571117eb3b775476920
#
_cell.length_a   1.000
_cell.length_b   1.000
_cell.length_c   1.000
_cell.angle_alpha   90.00
_cell.angle_beta   90.00
_cell.angle_gamma   90.00
#
_symmetry.space_group_name_H-M   'P 1'
#
loop_
_entity.id
_entity.type
_entity.pdbx_description
1 polymer ?
#
loop_
_entity_poly.entity_id
_entity_poly.type
_entity_poly.pdbx_seq_one_letter_code
_entity_poly.pdbx_strand_id
1 'polypeptide(L)'
;MRTLRFYKAVPGGNPTILILDPVPAGDRAVVSRVLMGAGHLQAEQVGFLDLAVRPVRLDMMGGEFCGNACRAAAAVMAREASGLSPHEGGLRGELSVSGAEAPVGVRVEGGECWAQMPLPGEPGLGVTELGPGLGLVRLPGISHICLDEELHPFPGDFAGAAEGLRTRLDVEAEAVGCIWYRANPSCAIKPVVWVRSTASTHFETGCGSGSLALALWLGKGQNFPTDLKVLQPSGNPIGVRLEESGPIRRAWIHGPVDLVARGEAFV
;
A
#
# COMPACT_ATOMS: atom_id res chain seq x y z
N MET A 1 -4.83 -27.03 16.75
CA MET A 1 -5.25 -26.57 15.42
C MET A 1 -6.36 -25.57 15.63
N ARG A 2 -6.18 -24.35 15.19
CA ARG A 2 -7.13 -23.24 15.31
C ARG A 2 -7.77 -23.00 13.94
N THR A 3 -9.07 -22.70 13.90
CA THR A 3 -9.80 -22.36 12.69
C THR A 3 -10.02 -20.85 12.66
N LEU A 4 -9.68 -20.19 11.55
CA LEU A 4 -9.79 -18.76 11.38
C LEU A 4 -10.56 -18.43 10.09
N ARG A 5 -11.64 -17.64 10.20
CA ARG A 5 -12.36 -17.10 9.04
C ARG A 5 -11.51 -16.06 8.32
N PHE A 6 -11.50 -16.12 7.00
CA PHE A 6 -10.69 -15.21 6.20
C PHE A 6 -11.37 -14.78 4.90
N TYR A 7 -10.87 -13.67 4.39
CA TYR A 7 -10.96 -13.28 2.98
C TYR A 7 -9.56 -13.24 2.37
N LYS A 8 -9.43 -13.66 1.11
CA LYS A 8 -8.24 -13.40 0.28
C LYS A 8 -8.63 -12.39 -0.79
N ALA A 9 -7.91 -11.27 -0.84
CA ALA A 9 -8.14 -10.16 -1.76
C ALA A 9 -6.90 -9.90 -2.62
N VAL A 10 -7.11 -9.40 -3.84
CA VAL A 10 -6.05 -8.95 -4.75
C VAL A 10 -6.34 -7.50 -5.15
N PRO A 11 -5.76 -6.53 -4.44
CA PRO A 11 -5.96 -5.09 -4.69
C PRO A 11 -4.97 -4.55 -5.74
N GLY A 12 -5.03 -5.06 -6.98
CA GLY A 12 -4.13 -4.63 -8.05
C GLY A 12 -2.71 -5.20 -7.96
N GLY A 13 -2.53 -6.42 -7.50
CA GLY A 13 -1.31 -7.05 -7.02
C GLY A 13 -1.31 -7.13 -5.50
N ASN A 14 -0.20 -7.56 -4.89
CA ASN A 14 -0.04 -7.64 -3.43
C ASN A 14 -1.16 -8.45 -2.74
N PRO A 15 -1.32 -9.76 -3.06
CA PRO A 15 -2.35 -10.61 -2.50
C PRO A 15 -2.38 -10.54 -0.97
N THR A 16 -3.55 -10.21 -0.42
CA THR A 16 -3.74 -9.94 1.01
C THR A 16 -4.74 -10.92 1.61
N ILE A 17 -4.41 -11.53 2.75
CA ILE A 17 -5.34 -12.29 3.57
C ILE A 17 -5.85 -11.37 4.69
N LEU A 18 -7.17 -11.28 4.85
CA LEU A 18 -7.81 -10.57 5.95
C LEU A 18 -8.48 -11.58 6.87
N ILE A 19 -7.97 -11.71 8.10
CA ILE A 19 -8.51 -12.58 9.14
C ILE A 19 -9.59 -11.82 9.92
N LEU A 20 -10.77 -12.44 10.08
CA LEU A 20 -11.91 -11.83 10.75
C LEU A 20 -12.05 -12.27 12.21
N ASP A 21 -11.35 -13.33 12.61
CA ASP A 21 -11.41 -13.82 13.99
C ASP A 21 -10.28 -13.21 14.83
N PRO A 22 -10.52 -12.98 16.12
CA PRO A 22 -9.51 -12.40 17.00
C PRO A 22 -8.27 -13.28 17.10
N VAL A 23 -7.09 -12.70 16.84
CA VAL A 23 -5.78 -13.36 17.03
C VAL A 23 -4.95 -12.50 18.00
N PRO A 24 -4.48 -13.07 19.14
CA PRO A 24 -3.59 -12.33 20.05
C PRO A 24 -2.38 -11.77 19.33
N ALA A 25 -1.96 -10.57 19.70
CA ALA A 25 -0.85 -9.88 19.01
C ALA A 25 0.44 -10.74 18.93
N GLY A 26 0.75 -11.48 20.01
CA GLY A 26 1.92 -12.35 20.04
C GLY A 26 1.88 -13.54 19.07
N ASP A 27 0.68 -13.96 18.63
CA ASP A 27 0.51 -15.09 17.70
C ASP A 27 0.49 -14.65 16.24
N ARG A 28 0.25 -13.36 15.96
CA ARG A 28 0.00 -12.84 14.61
C ARG A 28 1.12 -13.14 13.63
N ALA A 29 2.36 -12.99 14.04
CA ALA A 29 3.52 -13.27 13.18
C ALA A 29 3.61 -14.75 12.78
N VAL A 30 3.33 -15.67 13.71
CA VAL A 30 3.34 -17.11 13.44
C VAL A 30 2.19 -17.50 12.51
N VAL A 31 0.98 -17.04 12.83
CA VAL A 31 -0.23 -17.26 12.01
C VAL A 31 -0.03 -16.74 10.61
N SER A 32 0.49 -15.52 10.45
CA SER A 32 0.74 -14.92 9.13
C SER A 32 1.73 -15.73 8.29
N ARG A 33 2.83 -16.19 8.91
CA ARG A 33 3.84 -17.01 8.22
C ARG A 33 3.22 -18.31 7.67
N VAL A 34 2.37 -18.98 8.45
CA VAL A 34 1.68 -20.20 7.99
C VAL A 34 0.76 -19.88 6.83
N LEU A 35 -0.10 -18.86 6.97
CA LEU A 35 -1.09 -18.49 5.96
C LEU A 35 -0.46 -18.04 4.62
N MET A 36 0.65 -17.30 4.67
CA MET A 36 1.38 -16.84 3.48
C MET A 36 2.13 -17.94 2.73
N GLY A 37 2.38 -19.08 3.37
CA GLY A 37 3.13 -20.17 2.78
C GLY A 37 2.53 -20.68 1.48
N ALA A 38 3.39 -21.10 0.51
CA ALA A 38 2.98 -21.61 -0.78
C ALA A 38 2.10 -22.88 -0.68
N GLY A 39 2.27 -23.68 0.38
CA GLY A 39 1.45 -24.85 0.67
C GLY A 39 0.13 -24.54 1.40
N HIS A 40 -0.20 -23.25 1.59
CA HIS A 40 -1.39 -22.82 2.29
C HIS A 40 -2.23 -21.85 1.43
N LEU A 41 -2.44 -20.60 1.87
CA LEU A 41 -3.24 -19.61 1.11
C LEU A 41 -2.41 -18.78 0.14
N GLN A 42 -1.09 -18.78 0.27
CA GLN A 42 -0.15 -18.09 -0.61
C GLN A 42 -0.50 -16.63 -0.83
N ALA A 43 0.02 -15.75 0.00
CA ALA A 43 -0.20 -14.30 -0.06
C ALA A 43 1.10 -13.54 0.23
N GLU A 44 1.11 -12.23 -0.04
CA GLU A 44 2.25 -11.37 0.27
C GLU A 44 2.12 -10.74 1.67
N GLN A 45 0.90 -10.64 2.20
CA GLN A 45 0.65 -10.05 3.51
C GLN A 45 -0.64 -10.57 4.18
N VAL A 46 -0.71 -10.34 5.50
CA VAL A 46 -1.88 -10.68 6.32
C VAL A 46 -2.28 -9.47 7.16
N GLY A 47 -3.57 -9.15 7.16
CA GLY A 47 -4.21 -8.20 8.05
C GLY A 47 -5.23 -8.88 8.94
N PHE A 48 -5.40 -8.35 10.16
CA PHE A 48 -6.40 -8.79 11.13
C PHE A 48 -7.48 -7.71 11.20
N LEU A 49 -8.68 -8.03 10.69
CA LEU A 49 -9.76 -7.09 10.49
C LEU A 49 -10.87 -7.32 11.54
N ASP A 50 -11.02 -6.38 12.45
CA ASP A 50 -12.09 -6.37 13.43
C ASP A 50 -13.27 -5.50 12.95
N LEU A 51 -14.30 -6.15 12.46
CA LEU A 51 -15.53 -5.53 11.96
C LEU A 51 -16.50 -5.11 13.08
N ALA A 52 -16.26 -5.49 14.33
CA ALA A 52 -17.16 -5.22 15.45
C ALA A 52 -16.94 -3.84 16.10
N VAL A 53 -15.73 -3.29 15.95
CA VAL A 53 -15.37 -1.98 16.54
C VAL A 53 -15.61 -0.82 15.57
N ARG A 54 -15.66 0.41 16.12
CA ARG A 54 -15.83 1.63 15.32
C ARG A 54 -14.82 2.70 15.74
N PRO A 55 -14.03 3.26 14.80
CA PRO A 55 -13.87 2.82 13.42
C PRO A 55 -13.46 1.35 13.33
N VAL A 56 -13.78 0.67 12.20
CA VAL A 56 -13.31 -0.71 11.95
C VAL A 56 -11.79 -0.75 12.09
N ARG A 57 -11.26 -1.79 12.73
CA ARG A 57 -9.82 -1.91 13.01
C ARG A 57 -9.14 -2.88 12.06
N LEU A 58 -8.04 -2.44 11.46
CA LEU A 58 -7.14 -3.28 10.66
C LEU A 58 -5.74 -3.26 11.28
N ASP A 59 -5.27 -4.40 11.76
CA ASP A 59 -3.89 -4.55 12.21
C ASP A 59 -3.11 -5.38 11.19
N MET A 60 -2.06 -4.82 10.63
CA MET A 60 -1.15 -5.56 9.74
C MET A 60 -0.21 -6.44 10.56
N MET A 61 0.26 -7.52 9.94
CA MET A 61 1.09 -8.54 10.60
C MET A 61 2.38 -8.01 11.21
N GLY A 62 2.95 -6.96 10.65
CA GLY A 62 4.16 -6.27 11.15
C GLY A 62 3.88 -4.96 11.87
N GLY A 63 2.60 -4.56 12.01
CA GLY A 63 2.21 -3.29 12.63
C GLY A 63 2.37 -2.06 11.72
N GLU A 64 2.74 -2.25 10.47
CA GLU A 64 2.91 -1.22 9.45
C GLU A 64 1.56 -0.69 8.93
N PHE A 65 1.59 0.46 8.26
CA PHE A 65 0.48 0.94 7.43
C PHE A 65 0.56 0.34 6.03
N CYS A 66 -0.55 -0.17 5.50
CA CYS A 66 -0.65 -0.65 4.12
C CYS A 66 -1.92 -0.17 3.42
N GLY A 67 -1.77 0.73 2.44
CA GLY A 67 -2.90 1.26 1.65
C GLY A 67 -3.63 0.19 0.83
N ASN A 68 -2.92 -0.81 0.29
CA ASN A 68 -3.53 -1.92 -0.43
C ASN A 68 -4.39 -2.79 0.50
N ALA A 69 -3.93 -3.06 1.73
CA ALA A 69 -4.72 -3.76 2.73
C ALA A 69 -5.95 -2.94 3.17
N CYS A 70 -5.85 -1.61 3.24
CA CYS A 70 -7.00 -0.73 3.50
C CYS A 70 -8.05 -0.83 2.37
N ARG A 71 -7.62 -0.87 1.09
CA ARG A 71 -8.52 -1.10 -0.05
C ARG A 71 -9.18 -2.47 0.01
N ALA A 72 -8.41 -3.52 0.34
CA ALA A 72 -8.93 -4.86 0.55
C ALA A 72 -9.93 -4.90 1.72
N ALA A 73 -9.64 -4.23 2.83
CA ALA A 73 -10.55 -4.09 3.96
C ALA A 73 -11.85 -3.38 3.56
N ALA A 74 -11.78 -2.30 2.77
CA ALA A 74 -12.97 -1.60 2.26
C ALA A 74 -13.89 -2.52 1.44
N ALA A 75 -13.31 -3.40 0.59
CA ALA A 75 -14.06 -4.39 -0.16
C ALA A 75 -14.77 -5.39 0.77
N VAL A 76 -14.08 -5.88 1.82
CA VAL A 76 -14.68 -6.79 2.82
C VAL A 76 -15.75 -6.07 3.63
N MET A 77 -15.51 -4.82 4.08
CA MET A 77 -16.50 -4.01 4.79
C MET A 77 -17.79 -3.83 3.97
N ALA A 78 -17.67 -3.58 2.67
CA ALA A 78 -18.81 -3.48 1.77
C ALA A 78 -19.54 -4.83 1.63
N ARG A 79 -18.79 -5.92 1.50
CA ARG A 79 -19.35 -7.28 1.40
C ARG A 79 -20.10 -7.73 2.65
N GLU A 80 -19.57 -7.39 3.82
CA GLU A 80 -20.14 -7.72 5.13
C GLU A 80 -21.13 -6.66 5.64
N ALA A 81 -21.41 -5.62 4.83
CA ALA A 81 -22.27 -4.48 5.19
C ALA A 81 -21.91 -3.85 6.56
N SER A 82 -20.61 -3.71 6.84
CA SER A 82 -20.10 -3.26 8.12
C SER A 82 -19.15 -2.06 7.99
N GLY A 83 -19.38 -1.01 8.81
CA GLY A 83 -18.49 0.13 8.95
C GLY A 83 -18.50 1.13 7.79
N LEU A 84 -19.32 0.93 6.77
CA LEU A 84 -19.54 1.85 5.67
C LEU A 84 -20.95 2.43 5.70
N SER A 85 -21.08 3.67 5.27
CA SER A 85 -22.35 4.40 5.15
C SER A 85 -22.56 4.86 3.70
N PRO A 86 -23.81 4.97 3.23
CA PRO A 86 -24.10 5.52 1.91
C PRO A 86 -23.53 6.92 1.75
N HIS A 87 -23.00 7.20 0.57
CA HIS A 87 -22.47 8.49 0.15
C HIS A 87 -22.74 8.67 -1.34
N GLU A 88 -22.68 9.90 -1.83
CA GLU A 88 -22.82 10.19 -3.25
C GLU A 88 -21.77 9.39 -4.05
N GLY A 89 -22.25 8.57 -4.99
CA GLY A 89 -21.41 7.68 -5.81
C GLY A 89 -21.08 6.31 -5.20
N GLY A 90 -21.44 6.02 -3.93
CA GLY A 90 -21.13 4.73 -3.34
C GLY A 90 -21.22 4.65 -1.83
N LEU A 91 -20.20 4.06 -1.20
CA LEU A 91 -20.07 3.88 0.24
C LEU A 91 -18.80 4.55 0.75
N ARG A 92 -18.82 5.07 1.98
CA ARG A 92 -17.64 5.62 2.66
C ARG A 92 -17.58 5.16 4.12
N GLY A 93 -16.38 5.16 4.68
CA GLY A 93 -16.14 4.87 6.09
C GLY A 93 -14.73 5.24 6.51
N GLU A 94 -14.37 4.81 7.70
CA GLU A 94 -13.04 5.02 8.28
C GLU A 94 -12.48 3.69 8.79
N LEU A 95 -11.16 3.56 8.68
CA LEU A 95 -10.38 2.47 9.26
C LEU A 95 -9.40 3.03 10.29
N SER A 96 -9.39 2.44 11.48
CA SER A 96 -8.24 2.55 12.39
C SER A 96 -7.21 1.51 11.97
N VAL A 97 -6.04 1.93 11.52
CA VAL A 97 -5.04 1.03 10.92
C VAL A 97 -3.74 1.08 11.72
N SER A 98 -3.09 -0.08 11.89
CA SER A 98 -1.73 -0.11 12.42
C SER A 98 -0.80 0.77 11.57
N GLY A 99 0.19 1.41 12.18
CA GLY A 99 1.14 2.30 11.50
C GLY A 99 0.57 3.64 11.06
N ALA A 100 -0.73 3.93 11.30
CA ALA A 100 -1.32 5.25 11.09
C ALA A 100 -1.68 5.89 12.45
N GLU A 101 -1.36 7.18 12.61
CA GLU A 101 -1.64 7.93 13.85
C GLU A 101 -3.13 8.24 14.05
N ALA A 102 -3.88 8.36 12.95
CA ALA A 102 -5.30 8.67 12.92
C ALA A 102 -6.05 7.72 11.98
N PRO A 103 -7.36 7.54 12.15
CA PRO A 103 -8.17 6.79 11.20
C PRO A 103 -8.04 7.34 9.78
N VAL A 104 -7.99 6.44 8.81
CA VAL A 104 -7.91 6.78 7.38
C VAL A 104 -9.25 6.57 6.70
N GLY A 105 -9.62 7.46 5.79
CA GLY A 105 -10.82 7.34 4.99
C GLY A 105 -10.75 6.17 4.02
N VAL A 106 -11.87 5.47 3.81
CA VAL A 106 -12.05 4.49 2.75
C VAL A 106 -13.35 4.75 1.99
N ARG A 107 -13.37 4.40 0.70
CA ARG A 107 -14.54 4.51 -0.17
C ARG A 107 -14.68 3.25 -1.03
N VAL A 108 -15.90 2.96 -1.43
CA VAL A 108 -16.21 1.97 -2.47
C VAL A 108 -17.13 2.67 -3.47
N GLU A 109 -16.59 3.02 -4.63
CA GLU A 109 -17.23 3.86 -5.63
C GLU A 109 -16.93 3.32 -7.03
N GLY A 110 -17.93 3.25 -7.92
CA GLY A 110 -17.73 2.88 -9.33
C GLY A 110 -17.09 1.52 -9.57
N GLY A 111 -17.21 0.57 -8.61
CA GLY A 111 -16.54 -0.73 -8.66
C GLY A 111 -15.08 -0.72 -8.19
N GLU A 112 -14.60 0.41 -7.71
CA GLU A 112 -13.24 0.57 -7.16
C GLU A 112 -13.27 0.75 -5.64
N CYS A 113 -12.21 0.30 -4.98
CA CYS A 113 -11.96 0.54 -3.57
C CYS A 113 -10.87 1.58 -3.41
N TRP A 114 -11.12 2.55 -2.53
CA TRP A 114 -10.28 3.72 -2.28
C TRP A 114 -9.76 3.66 -0.84
N ALA A 115 -8.50 4.03 -0.66
CA ALA A 115 -7.91 4.22 0.66
C ALA A 115 -7.17 5.56 0.72
N GLN A 116 -7.45 6.35 1.74
CA GLN A 116 -6.70 7.56 2.03
C GLN A 116 -5.30 7.18 2.49
N MET A 117 -4.30 7.88 1.93
CA MET A 117 -2.90 7.68 2.27
C MET A 117 -2.42 8.78 3.21
N PRO A 118 -1.67 8.45 4.26
CA PRO A 118 -1.01 9.46 5.08
C PRO A 118 -0.04 10.29 4.23
N LEU A 119 -0.09 11.61 4.41
CA LEU A 119 0.84 12.55 3.81
C LEU A 119 1.74 13.17 4.88
N PRO A 120 2.98 13.52 4.55
CA PRO A 120 3.82 14.30 5.46
C PRO A 120 3.19 15.67 5.72
N GLY A 121 3.28 16.13 6.97
CA GLY A 121 2.75 17.46 7.38
C GLY A 121 3.60 18.65 6.92
N GLU A 122 4.70 18.41 6.21
CA GLU A 122 5.66 19.46 5.82
C GLU A 122 5.33 20.09 4.47
N PRO A 123 5.74 21.38 4.26
CA PRO A 123 5.73 22.00 2.95
C PRO A 123 6.55 21.16 1.93
N GLY A 124 6.04 21.04 0.70
CA GLY A 124 6.73 20.27 -0.36
C GLY A 124 6.46 18.77 -0.35
N LEU A 125 5.58 18.27 0.52
CA LEU A 125 5.15 16.88 0.57
C LEU A 125 6.29 15.86 0.67
N GLY A 126 7.40 16.22 1.34
CA GLY A 126 8.55 15.36 1.55
C GLY A 126 9.35 15.00 0.30
N VAL A 127 9.18 15.73 -0.82
CA VAL A 127 9.86 15.47 -2.09
C VAL A 127 11.19 16.20 -2.16
N THR A 128 12.27 15.47 -2.48
CA THR A 128 13.63 16.01 -2.66
C THR A 128 14.21 15.49 -3.98
N GLU A 129 14.73 16.38 -4.81
CA GLU A 129 15.52 15.97 -5.98
C GLU A 129 16.94 15.66 -5.57
N LEU A 130 17.46 14.51 -6.00
CA LEU A 130 18.81 14.03 -5.71
C LEU A 130 19.73 14.09 -6.94
N GLY A 131 19.16 14.23 -8.14
CA GLY A 131 19.86 14.30 -9.40
C GLY A 131 18.94 14.04 -10.59
N PRO A 132 19.47 14.03 -11.82
CA PRO A 132 18.67 13.77 -13.01
C PRO A 132 17.91 12.44 -12.92
N GLY A 133 16.57 12.47 -13.00
CA GLY A 133 15.73 11.29 -12.91
C GLY A 133 15.78 10.56 -11.56
N LEU A 134 16.33 11.19 -10.53
CA LEU A 134 16.50 10.60 -9.19
C LEU A 134 15.87 11.49 -8.14
N GLY A 135 14.87 10.99 -7.45
CA GLY A 135 14.14 11.67 -6.39
C GLY A 135 13.99 10.85 -5.13
N LEU A 136 13.82 11.53 -4.00
CA LEU A 136 13.47 10.94 -2.72
C LEU A 136 12.14 11.51 -2.26
N VAL A 137 11.20 10.63 -1.93
CA VAL A 137 9.89 10.99 -1.38
C VAL A 137 9.74 10.35 0.00
N ARG A 138 9.58 11.17 1.02
CA ARG A 138 9.38 10.71 2.40
C ARG A 138 7.89 10.70 2.72
N LEU A 139 7.37 9.51 2.99
CA LEU A 139 6.00 9.30 3.47
C LEU A 139 6.04 8.81 4.93
N PRO A 140 4.97 8.97 5.70
CA PRO A 140 4.89 8.36 7.03
C PRO A 140 5.15 6.85 6.97
N GLY A 141 6.17 6.39 7.72
CA GLY A 141 6.56 4.98 7.82
C GLY A 141 7.43 4.44 6.69
N ILE A 142 7.56 5.12 5.54
CA ILE A 142 8.34 4.64 4.40
C ILE A 142 8.93 5.79 3.58
N SER A 143 10.17 5.65 3.14
CA SER A 143 10.79 6.55 2.16
C SER A 143 10.95 5.85 0.81
N HIS A 144 10.69 6.56 -0.28
CA HIS A 144 10.84 6.02 -1.63
C HIS A 144 11.89 6.77 -2.44
N ILE A 145 12.85 6.04 -3.02
CA ILE A 145 13.80 6.53 -4.01
C ILE A 145 13.17 6.26 -5.38
N CYS A 146 12.78 7.30 -6.10
CA CYS A 146 12.22 7.21 -7.46
C CYS A 146 13.34 7.31 -8.49
N LEU A 147 13.42 6.35 -9.40
CA LEU A 147 14.47 6.23 -10.41
C LEU A 147 13.83 6.14 -11.81
N ASP A 148 14.12 7.09 -12.67
CA ASP A 148 13.70 7.03 -14.08
C ASP A 148 14.47 5.93 -14.81
N GLU A 149 13.77 4.93 -15.36
CA GLU A 149 14.40 3.79 -16.05
C GLU A 149 15.21 4.21 -17.31
N GLU A 150 14.92 5.36 -17.91
CA GLU A 150 15.70 5.87 -19.05
C GLU A 150 17.11 6.28 -18.62
N LEU A 151 17.27 6.80 -17.40
CA LEU A 151 18.55 7.27 -16.85
C LEU A 151 19.18 6.25 -15.88
N HIS A 152 18.35 5.46 -15.22
CA HIS A 152 18.73 4.47 -14.21
C HIS A 152 18.08 3.12 -14.54
N PRO A 153 18.60 2.32 -15.48
CA PRO A 153 18.00 1.07 -15.91
C PRO A 153 17.74 0.10 -14.74
N PHE A 154 16.62 -0.64 -14.79
CA PHE A 154 16.30 -1.63 -13.79
C PHE A 154 17.35 -2.76 -13.80
N PRO A 155 18.03 -3.05 -12.66
CA PRO A 155 19.15 -3.98 -12.63
C PRO A 155 18.70 -5.43 -12.54
N GLY A 156 19.56 -6.37 -12.97
CA GLY A 156 19.33 -7.81 -12.77
C GLY A 156 19.42 -8.21 -11.29
N ASP A 157 20.37 -7.66 -10.53
CA ASP A 157 20.43 -7.75 -9.08
C ASP A 157 19.74 -6.53 -8.46
N PHE A 158 18.43 -6.54 -8.46
CA PHE A 158 17.64 -5.45 -7.91
C PHE A 158 17.77 -5.31 -6.38
N ALA A 159 18.01 -6.43 -5.66
CA ALA A 159 18.14 -6.40 -4.21
C ALA A 159 19.44 -5.73 -3.78
N GLY A 160 20.58 -6.13 -4.38
CA GLY A 160 21.88 -5.49 -4.12
C GLY A 160 21.92 -4.04 -4.58
N ALA A 161 21.27 -3.71 -5.70
CA ALA A 161 21.16 -2.34 -6.17
C ALA A 161 20.34 -1.45 -5.23
N ALA A 162 19.21 -1.94 -4.71
CA ALA A 162 18.40 -1.23 -3.73
C ALA A 162 19.15 -0.99 -2.42
N GLU A 163 19.89 -1.98 -1.93
CA GLU A 163 20.76 -1.85 -0.76
C GLU A 163 21.85 -0.81 -0.98
N GLY A 164 22.55 -0.87 -2.12
CA GLY A 164 23.58 0.09 -2.48
C GLY A 164 23.05 1.52 -2.59
N LEU A 165 21.85 1.71 -3.17
CA LEU A 165 21.18 3.01 -3.25
C LEU A 165 20.84 3.55 -1.86
N ARG A 166 20.20 2.75 -1.02
CA ARG A 166 19.83 3.11 0.35
C ARG A 166 21.06 3.55 1.17
N THR A 167 22.14 2.78 1.11
CA THR A 167 23.38 3.07 1.84
C THR A 167 24.07 4.32 1.31
N ARG A 168 24.22 4.45 -0.02
CA ARG A 168 24.91 5.59 -0.65
C ARG A 168 24.18 6.92 -0.42
N LEU A 169 22.85 6.90 -0.42
CA LEU A 169 22.02 8.09 -0.23
C LEU A 169 21.67 8.34 1.25
N ASP A 170 22.17 7.52 2.16
CA ASP A 170 21.94 7.61 3.61
C ASP A 170 20.44 7.73 3.96
N VAL A 171 19.63 6.87 3.32
CA VAL A 171 18.18 6.88 3.54
C VAL A 171 17.85 5.97 4.71
N GLU A 172 17.60 6.59 5.86
CA GLU A 172 17.14 5.89 7.05
C GLU A 172 15.63 6.02 7.23
N ALA A 173 14.93 4.86 7.26
CA ALA A 173 13.51 4.75 7.55
C ALA A 173 13.19 3.31 8.01
N GLU A 174 11.99 3.07 8.54
CA GLU A 174 11.51 1.72 8.89
C GLU A 174 11.33 0.84 7.64
N ALA A 175 10.98 1.47 6.51
CA ALA A 175 11.01 0.83 5.21
C ALA A 175 11.56 1.80 4.15
N VAL A 176 12.27 1.26 3.15
CA VAL A 176 12.80 2.03 2.01
C VAL A 176 12.44 1.32 0.72
N GLY A 177 11.66 1.99 -0.14
CA GLY A 177 11.34 1.52 -1.48
C GLY A 177 12.25 2.16 -2.52
N CYS A 178 12.80 1.36 -3.44
CA CYS A 178 13.37 1.82 -4.68
C CYS A 178 12.35 1.60 -5.79
N ILE A 179 11.87 2.67 -6.40
CA ILE A 179 10.82 2.67 -7.41
C ILE A 179 11.44 3.02 -8.75
N TRP A 180 11.81 2.02 -9.52
CA TRP A 180 12.15 2.23 -10.92
C TRP A 180 10.87 2.50 -11.69
N TYR A 181 10.80 3.63 -12.39
CA TYR A 181 9.60 4.02 -13.09
C TYR A 181 9.87 4.36 -14.56
N ARG A 182 8.83 4.20 -15.34
CA ARG A 182 8.71 4.67 -16.71
C ARG A 182 7.48 5.57 -16.80
N ALA A 183 7.66 6.81 -17.29
CA ALA A 183 6.55 7.76 -17.37
C ALA A 183 5.73 7.62 -18.66
N ASN A 184 6.38 7.24 -19.78
CA ASN A 184 5.76 7.14 -21.11
C ASN A 184 6.00 5.76 -21.74
N PRO A 185 5.10 5.27 -22.65
CA PRO A 185 3.78 5.80 -23.01
C PRO A 185 2.71 5.57 -21.94
N SER A 186 2.98 4.71 -20.95
CA SER A 186 2.14 4.45 -19.78
C SER A 186 2.98 4.52 -18.52
N CYS A 187 2.47 5.20 -17.49
CA CYS A 187 3.15 5.26 -16.20
C CYS A 187 3.20 3.86 -15.58
N ALA A 188 4.40 3.35 -15.32
CA ALA A 188 4.61 2.02 -14.75
C ALA A 188 5.74 2.03 -13.73
N ILE A 189 5.70 1.10 -12.76
CA ILE A 189 6.74 0.96 -11.73
C ILE A 189 7.23 -0.48 -11.57
N LYS A 190 8.46 -0.59 -11.06
CA LYS A 190 9.07 -1.83 -10.54
C LYS A 190 9.53 -1.53 -9.10
N PRO A 191 8.69 -1.84 -8.10
CA PRO A 191 8.97 -1.50 -6.71
C PRO A 191 9.81 -2.58 -6.03
N VAL A 192 10.92 -2.18 -5.42
CA VAL A 192 11.77 -3.03 -4.57
C VAL A 192 11.79 -2.41 -3.19
N VAL A 193 11.23 -3.09 -2.20
CA VAL A 193 11.05 -2.56 -0.85
C VAL A 193 11.88 -3.35 0.16
N TRP A 194 12.70 -2.64 0.90
CA TRP A 194 13.42 -3.15 2.06
C TRP A 194 12.67 -2.77 3.33
N VAL A 195 12.57 -3.73 4.27
CA VAL A 195 11.91 -3.55 5.57
C VAL A 195 12.91 -3.80 6.70
N ARG A 196 13.09 -2.80 7.59
CA ARG A 196 14.06 -2.81 8.68
C ARG A 196 13.82 -3.96 9.68
N SER A 197 12.58 -4.13 10.12
CA SER A 197 12.22 -5.09 11.17
C SER A 197 12.50 -6.54 10.81
N THR A 198 12.49 -6.87 9.52
CA THR A 198 12.76 -8.21 8.99
C THR A 198 14.11 -8.31 8.28
N ALA A 199 14.81 -7.18 8.09
CA ALA A 199 16.03 -7.05 7.29
C ALA A 199 15.91 -7.74 5.91
N SER A 200 14.75 -7.65 5.27
CA SER A 200 14.44 -8.32 4.01
C SER A 200 14.10 -7.34 2.90
N THR A 201 14.43 -7.72 1.66
CA THR A 201 14.13 -6.96 0.45
C THR A 201 13.19 -7.75 -0.43
N HIS A 202 12.10 -7.12 -0.88
CA HIS A 202 11.04 -7.74 -1.66
C HIS A 202 10.80 -6.96 -2.96
N PHE A 203 10.65 -7.70 -4.07
CA PHE A 203 10.07 -7.16 -5.29
C PHE A 203 8.55 -7.30 -5.17
N GLU A 204 7.84 -6.18 -5.07
CA GLU A 204 6.39 -6.19 -4.86
C GLU A 204 5.62 -6.29 -6.19
N THR A 205 4.54 -7.05 -6.20
CA THR A 205 3.64 -7.17 -7.36
C THR A 205 2.67 -6.00 -7.48
N GLY A 206 2.51 -5.20 -6.41
CA GLY A 206 1.70 -3.99 -6.37
C GLY A 206 2.04 -3.12 -5.15
N CYS A 207 2.47 -1.88 -5.39
CA CYS A 207 2.93 -0.94 -4.36
C CYS A 207 2.11 0.36 -4.36
N GLY A 208 1.20 0.49 -3.38
CA GLY A 208 0.36 1.68 -3.23
C GLY A 208 1.15 2.91 -2.80
N SER A 209 2.05 2.78 -1.82
CA SER A 209 2.92 3.88 -1.37
C SER A 209 3.93 4.30 -2.44
N GLY A 210 4.48 3.34 -3.21
CA GLY A 210 5.33 3.64 -4.35
C GLY A 210 4.60 4.38 -5.48
N SER A 211 3.33 4.03 -5.73
CA SER A 211 2.48 4.75 -6.68
C SER A 211 2.22 6.18 -6.24
N LEU A 212 1.93 6.40 -4.95
CA LEU A 212 1.78 7.74 -4.38
C LEU A 212 3.10 8.52 -4.46
N ALA A 213 4.21 7.92 -4.08
CA ALA A 213 5.53 8.56 -4.16
C ALA A 213 5.86 9.02 -5.58
N LEU A 214 5.58 8.16 -6.58
CA LEU A 214 5.77 8.53 -7.98
C LEU A 214 4.86 9.71 -8.40
N ALA A 215 3.58 9.71 -7.99
CA ALA A 215 2.68 10.82 -8.28
C ALA A 215 3.18 12.14 -7.68
N LEU A 216 3.66 12.13 -6.45
CA LEU A 216 4.27 13.29 -5.79
C LEU A 216 5.57 13.75 -6.47
N TRP A 217 6.41 12.80 -6.89
CA TRP A 217 7.66 13.09 -7.60
C TRP A 217 7.41 13.73 -8.97
N LEU A 218 6.51 13.16 -9.78
CA LEU A 218 6.18 13.69 -11.11
C LEU A 218 5.41 15.01 -11.04
N GLY A 219 4.62 15.22 -9.98
CA GLY A 219 3.88 16.47 -9.74
C GLY A 219 4.71 17.60 -9.13
N LYS A 220 6.01 17.38 -8.88
CA LYS A 220 6.91 18.37 -8.29
C LYS A 220 6.96 19.65 -9.14
N GLY A 221 6.57 20.78 -8.54
CA GLY A 221 6.61 22.08 -9.22
C GLY A 221 5.55 22.31 -10.29
N GLN A 222 4.58 21.43 -10.44
CA GLN A 222 3.45 21.54 -11.36
C GLN A 222 2.13 21.31 -10.62
N ASN A 223 1.01 21.59 -11.30
CA ASN A 223 -0.29 21.09 -10.83
C ASN A 223 -0.25 19.57 -10.83
N PHE A 224 -0.43 18.96 -9.66
CA PHE A 224 -0.48 17.51 -9.53
C PHE A 224 -1.50 16.93 -10.52
N PRO A 225 -1.19 15.79 -11.18
CA PRO A 225 -2.20 15.09 -11.96
C PRO A 225 -3.36 14.75 -11.03
N THR A 226 -4.57 15.19 -11.38
CA THR A 226 -5.78 14.96 -10.58
C THR A 226 -6.08 13.48 -10.41
N ASP A 227 -5.59 12.64 -11.34
CA ASP A 227 -5.71 11.18 -11.30
C ASP A 227 -4.59 10.55 -12.14
N LEU A 228 -3.67 9.81 -11.50
CA LEU A 228 -2.56 9.11 -12.15
C LEU A 228 -2.77 7.60 -12.02
N LYS A 229 -2.86 6.89 -13.16
CA LYS A 229 -2.87 5.42 -13.18
C LYS A 229 -1.45 4.89 -13.32
N VAL A 230 -1.00 4.11 -12.34
CA VAL A 230 0.35 3.53 -12.28
C VAL A 230 0.26 2.03 -12.47
N LEU A 231 0.76 1.53 -13.61
CA LEU A 231 0.81 0.10 -13.91
C LEU A 231 1.79 -0.60 -12.97
N GLN A 232 1.33 -1.68 -12.35
CA GLN A 232 2.10 -2.48 -11.41
C GLN A 232 2.72 -3.70 -12.10
N PRO A 233 3.73 -4.37 -11.49
CA PRO A 233 4.26 -5.64 -12.01
C PRO A 233 3.22 -6.74 -12.17
N SER A 234 2.13 -6.72 -11.40
CA SER A 234 0.98 -7.62 -11.55
C SER A 234 0.23 -7.47 -12.88
N GLY A 235 0.48 -6.40 -13.65
CA GLY A 235 -0.27 -6.03 -14.84
C GLY A 235 -1.53 -5.18 -14.56
N ASN A 236 -1.88 -4.96 -13.29
CA ASN A 236 -3.03 -4.13 -12.90
C ASN A 236 -2.58 -2.71 -12.54
N PRO A 237 -3.38 -1.68 -12.80
CA PRO A 237 -3.07 -0.32 -12.37
C PRO A 237 -3.51 -0.07 -10.92
N ILE A 238 -2.77 0.78 -10.22
CA ILE A 238 -3.20 1.48 -9.02
C ILE A 238 -3.36 2.96 -9.39
N GLY A 239 -4.56 3.51 -9.19
CA GLY A 239 -4.85 4.93 -9.36
C GLY A 239 -4.38 5.72 -8.14
N VAL A 240 -3.88 6.93 -8.38
CA VAL A 240 -3.51 7.90 -7.34
C VAL A 240 -4.26 9.19 -7.60
N ARG A 241 -5.03 9.66 -6.62
CA ARG A 241 -5.72 10.96 -6.69
C ARG A 241 -5.27 11.86 -5.54
N LEU A 242 -4.93 13.09 -5.88
CA LEU A 242 -4.65 14.15 -4.93
C LEU A 242 -5.82 15.13 -4.94
N GLU A 243 -6.42 15.35 -3.76
CA GLU A 243 -7.51 16.30 -3.52
C GLU A 243 -6.95 17.47 -2.72
N GLU A 244 -7.11 18.67 -3.24
CA GLU A 244 -6.78 19.92 -2.53
C GLU A 244 -8.05 20.71 -2.28
N SER A 245 -8.29 21.10 -1.02
CA SER A 245 -9.39 21.96 -0.64
C SER A 245 -8.86 22.99 0.37
N GLY A 246 -8.40 24.13 -0.12
CA GLY A 246 -7.71 25.14 0.68
C GLY A 246 -6.43 24.56 1.30
N PRO A 247 -6.27 24.64 2.64
CA PRO A 247 -5.09 24.10 3.31
C PRO A 247 -5.11 22.55 3.44
N ILE A 248 -6.24 21.91 3.13
CA ILE A 248 -6.42 20.46 3.30
C ILE A 248 -5.96 19.76 2.05
N ARG A 249 -4.96 18.89 2.20
CA ARG A 249 -4.49 17.97 1.16
C ARG A 249 -4.83 16.55 1.55
N ARG A 250 -5.39 15.79 0.62
CA ARG A 250 -5.66 14.36 0.78
C ARG A 250 -5.11 13.60 -0.41
N ALA A 251 -4.44 12.50 -0.13
CA ALA A 251 -4.01 11.56 -1.15
C ALA A 251 -4.85 10.29 -1.03
N TRP A 252 -5.23 9.74 -2.16
CA TRP A 252 -5.96 8.50 -2.27
C TRP A 252 -5.24 7.56 -3.22
N ILE A 253 -5.20 6.29 -2.87
CA ILE A 253 -4.96 5.25 -3.85
C ILE A 253 -6.27 4.50 -4.12
N HIS A 254 -6.48 4.10 -5.37
CA HIS A 254 -7.73 3.47 -5.77
C HIS A 254 -7.55 2.45 -6.90
N GLY A 255 -8.59 1.69 -7.16
CA GLY A 255 -8.69 0.72 -8.23
C GLY A 255 -9.52 -0.51 -7.81
N PRO A 256 -9.74 -1.46 -8.71
CA PRO A 256 -10.49 -2.66 -8.41
C PRO A 256 -9.81 -3.49 -7.32
N VAL A 257 -10.62 -4.22 -6.56
CA VAL A 257 -10.18 -5.21 -5.58
C VAL A 257 -10.97 -6.50 -5.80
N ASP A 258 -10.27 -7.55 -6.16
CA ASP A 258 -10.87 -8.87 -6.35
C ASP A 258 -10.87 -9.63 -5.02
N LEU A 259 -12.06 -9.96 -4.49
CA LEU A 259 -12.22 -10.91 -3.40
C LEU A 259 -12.22 -12.32 -3.99
N VAL A 260 -11.05 -12.95 -4.02
CA VAL A 260 -10.83 -14.21 -4.77
C VAL A 260 -11.16 -15.47 -3.96
N ALA A 261 -11.18 -15.39 -2.64
CA ALA A 261 -11.60 -16.50 -1.76
C ALA A 261 -12.12 -15.98 -0.42
N ARG A 262 -13.02 -16.77 0.18
CA ARG A 262 -13.40 -16.70 1.60
C ARG A 262 -13.59 -18.08 2.14
N GLY A 263 -13.35 -18.26 3.44
CA GLY A 263 -13.53 -19.56 4.08
C GLY A 263 -12.95 -19.59 5.47
N GLU A 264 -12.57 -20.79 5.87
CA GLU A 264 -11.90 -21.09 7.13
C GLU A 264 -10.51 -21.67 6.84
N ALA A 265 -9.51 -21.12 7.51
CA ALA A 265 -8.12 -21.58 7.43
C ALA A 265 -7.74 -22.30 8.72
N PHE A 266 -7.00 -23.40 8.61
CA PHE A 266 -6.50 -24.20 9.73
C PHE A 266 -5.06 -23.81 10.05
N VAL A 267 -4.78 -23.34 11.26
CA VAL A 267 -3.45 -22.89 11.72
C VAL A 267 -3.10 -23.49 13.09
#